data_b25d7a86b0fbee385234c7f04901e964
#
_entry.id   b25d7a86b0fbee385234c7f04901e964
#
_cell.length_a   1.000
_cell.length_b   1.000
_cell.length_c   1.000
_cell.angle_alpha   90.00
_cell.angle_beta   90.00
_cell.angle_gamma   90.00
#
_symmetry.space_group_name_H-M   'P 1'
#
loop_
_entity.id
_entity.type
_entity.pdbx_description
1 polymer ?
#
loop_
_entity_poly.entity_id
_entity_poly.type
_entity_poly.pdbx_seq_one_letter_code
_entity_poly.pdbx_strand_id
1 'polypeptide(L)'
;PTLAFKDVGARFMARLLQYFIRKDQQKTGDHRLVNVLVATSGDTGSAVANGFLGVEGIHVYVLYPKGKVSRIQESQFTTLGQNITALEVDGVFDDCQALVKNAFMDKELNEQKVLTSANSINVARFLPQAFYYFNAYAQLKRMGALTIDDGDPIRSNLVVCVPSGNFGNITAGLFGARMGLPVSHFIA
;
A
#
# COMPACT_ATOMS: atom_id res chain seq x y z
N PRO A 1 12.26 -1.79 -7.45
CA PRO A 1 11.77 -0.93 -6.36
C PRO A 1 11.82 0.54 -6.78
N THR A 2 10.83 1.30 -6.33
CA THR A 2 10.71 2.74 -6.65
C THR A 2 11.44 3.63 -5.65
N LEU A 3 12.08 3.03 -4.64
CA LEU A 3 12.70 3.68 -3.48
C LEU A 3 11.71 4.46 -2.61
N ALA A 4 10.42 4.19 -2.76
CA ALA A 4 9.40 4.69 -1.86
C ALA A 4 9.16 3.72 -0.70
N PHE A 5 8.86 4.23 0.50
CA PHE A 5 8.52 3.38 1.65
C PHE A 5 7.28 2.49 1.38
N LYS A 6 6.46 2.87 0.40
CA LYS A 6 5.26 2.13 -0.02
C LYS A 6 5.57 0.82 -0.76
N ASP A 7 6.80 0.62 -1.22
CA ASP A 7 7.20 -0.59 -1.97
C ASP A 7 6.97 -1.88 -1.17
N VAL A 8 7.29 -1.89 0.13
CA VAL A 8 7.12 -3.08 0.98
C VAL A 8 5.65 -3.47 1.07
N GLY A 9 4.76 -2.52 1.36
CA GLY A 9 3.32 -2.76 1.43
C GLY A 9 2.73 -3.22 0.09
N ALA A 10 3.17 -2.63 -1.03
CA ALA A 10 2.70 -3.01 -2.36
C ALA A 10 3.12 -4.45 -2.73
N ARG A 11 4.41 -4.77 -2.52
CA ARG A 11 4.95 -6.11 -2.80
C ARG A 11 4.35 -7.19 -1.91
N PHE A 12 4.14 -6.89 -0.63
CA PHE A 12 3.49 -7.81 0.30
C PHE A 12 2.05 -8.09 -0.16
N MET A 13 1.27 -7.04 -0.43
CA MET A 13 -0.11 -7.18 -0.90
C MET A 13 -0.18 -7.99 -2.20
N ALA A 14 0.72 -7.73 -3.15
CA ALA A 14 0.74 -8.43 -4.42
C ALA A 14 0.92 -9.94 -4.25
N ARG A 15 1.85 -10.35 -3.38
CA ARG A 15 2.10 -11.78 -3.09
C ARG A 15 0.98 -12.42 -2.29
N LEU A 16 0.45 -11.71 -1.32
CA LEU A 16 -0.68 -12.19 -0.51
C LEU A 16 -1.93 -12.39 -1.38
N LEU A 17 -2.24 -11.43 -2.24
CA LEU A 17 -3.37 -11.50 -3.16
C LEU A 17 -3.19 -12.65 -4.16
N GLN A 18 -2.01 -12.80 -4.75
CA GLN A 18 -1.69 -13.92 -5.64
C GLN A 18 -1.91 -15.29 -4.96
N TYR A 19 -1.47 -15.40 -3.71
CA TYR A 19 -1.67 -16.63 -2.93
C TYR A 19 -3.17 -16.97 -2.77
N PHE A 20 -3.99 -15.99 -2.41
CA PHE A 20 -5.42 -16.22 -2.24
C PHE A 20 -6.14 -16.48 -3.56
N ILE A 21 -5.78 -15.76 -4.64
CA ILE A 21 -6.33 -16.00 -5.98
C ILE A 21 -6.08 -17.46 -6.39
N ARG A 22 -4.84 -17.95 -6.28
CA ARG A 22 -4.52 -19.34 -6.62
C ARG A 22 -5.29 -20.36 -5.76
N LYS A 23 -5.43 -20.07 -4.46
CA LYS A 23 -6.18 -20.93 -3.55
C LYS A 23 -7.67 -20.97 -3.89
N ASP A 24 -8.26 -19.84 -4.26
CA ASP A 24 -9.67 -19.77 -4.65
C ASP A 24 -9.90 -20.43 -6.02
N GLN A 25 -9.02 -20.22 -6.98
CA GLN A 25 -9.05 -20.92 -8.27
C GLN A 25 -9.04 -22.44 -8.13
N GLN A 26 -8.20 -22.95 -7.23
CA GLN A 26 -8.15 -24.40 -6.94
C GLN A 26 -9.44 -24.94 -6.32
N LYS A 27 -10.16 -24.11 -5.54
CA LYS A 27 -11.39 -24.53 -4.87
C LYS A 27 -12.64 -24.38 -5.72
N THR A 28 -12.73 -23.31 -6.48
CA THR A 28 -13.95 -22.90 -7.18
C THR A 28 -13.90 -23.14 -8.68
N GLY A 29 -12.70 -23.29 -9.27
CA GLY A 29 -12.48 -23.30 -10.70
C GLY A 29 -12.67 -21.91 -11.36
N ASP A 30 -12.88 -20.86 -10.58
CA ASP A 30 -13.03 -19.49 -11.10
C ASP A 30 -11.66 -18.90 -11.43
N HIS A 31 -11.40 -18.67 -12.72
CA HIS A 31 -10.15 -18.10 -13.24
C HIS A 31 -10.30 -16.62 -13.66
N ARG A 32 -11.34 -15.92 -13.18
CA ARG A 32 -11.50 -14.51 -13.50
C ARG A 32 -10.31 -13.69 -13.01
N LEU A 33 -9.92 -12.73 -13.83
CA LEU A 33 -8.83 -11.82 -13.54
C LEU A 33 -9.24 -10.84 -12.42
N VAL A 34 -8.39 -10.67 -11.43
CA VAL A 34 -8.59 -9.66 -10.38
C VAL A 34 -8.04 -8.32 -10.88
N ASN A 35 -8.90 -7.32 -10.91
CA ASN A 35 -8.56 -5.98 -11.34
C ASN A 35 -8.29 -5.08 -10.14
N VAL A 36 -7.05 -4.63 -9.99
CA VAL A 36 -6.60 -3.75 -8.92
C VAL A 36 -6.71 -2.31 -9.40
N LEU A 37 -7.54 -1.52 -8.74
CA LEU A 37 -7.68 -0.10 -9.03
C LEU A 37 -6.88 0.73 -8.01
N VAL A 38 -6.14 1.70 -8.50
CA VAL A 38 -5.38 2.62 -7.65
C VAL A 38 -5.42 4.04 -8.21
N ALA A 39 -5.94 4.99 -7.42
CA ALA A 39 -5.76 6.41 -7.69
C ALA A 39 -4.45 6.87 -7.05
N THR A 40 -3.69 7.67 -7.77
CA THR A 40 -2.37 8.13 -7.31
C THR A 40 -2.08 9.59 -7.65
N SER A 41 -1.32 10.23 -6.77
CA SER A 41 -0.63 11.50 -7.04
C SER A 41 0.89 11.31 -7.22
N GLY A 42 1.36 10.04 -7.31
CA GLY A 42 2.77 9.71 -7.54
C GLY A 42 3.19 8.39 -6.89
N ASP A 43 3.74 8.42 -5.67
CA ASP A 43 4.39 7.28 -4.98
C ASP A 43 3.54 6.01 -4.89
N THR A 44 2.25 6.15 -4.62
CA THR A 44 1.37 4.98 -4.47
C THR A 44 1.24 4.23 -5.78
N GLY A 45 1.00 4.95 -6.89
CA GLY A 45 0.90 4.35 -8.23
C GLY A 45 2.19 3.67 -8.63
N SER A 46 3.32 4.35 -8.44
CA SER A 46 4.66 3.81 -8.72
C SER A 46 4.93 2.51 -7.94
N ALA A 47 4.70 2.53 -6.62
CA ALA A 47 4.94 1.36 -5.76
C ALA A 47 3.99 0.20 -6.10
N VAL A 48 2.71 0.47 -6.36
CA VAL A 48 1.72 -0.56 -6.73
C VAL A 48 2.06 -1.15 -8.09
N ALA A 49 2.26 -0.33 -9.11
CA ALA A 49 2.58 -0.80 -10.45
C ALA A 49 3.83 -1.71 -10.44
N ASN A 50 4.90 -1.27 -9.80
CA ASN A 50 6.13 -2.07 -9.70
C ASN A 50 5.97 -3.31 -8.80
N GLY A 51 5.22 -3.21 -7.71
CA GLY A 51 4.97 -4.34 -6.79
C GLY A 51 4.13 -5.45 -7.40
N PHE A 52 3.23 -5.11 -8.31
CA PHE A 52 2.31 -6.03 -8.97
C PHE A 52 2.75 -6.43 -10.39
N LEU A 53 3.84 -5.85 -10.92
CA LEU A 53 4.33 -6.15 -12.26
C LEU A 53 4.58 -7.65 -12.44
N GLY A 54 3.98 -8.24 -13.48
CA GLY A 54 4.12 -9.65 -13.81
C GLY A 54 3.46 -10.62 -12.83
N VAL A 55 2.61 -10.14 -11.91
CA VAL A 55 1.87 -11.01 -10.98
C VAL A 55 0.69 -11.65 -11.72
N GLU A 56 0.72 -12.97 -11.81
CA GLU A 56 -0.29 -13.76 -12.50
C GLU A 56 -1.68 -13.64 -11.85
N GLY A 57 -2.73 -13.61 -12.67
CA GLY A 57 -4.12 -13.50 -12.23
C GLY A 57 -4.56 -12.09 -11.83
N ILE A 58 -3.69 -11.09 -11.98
CA ILE A 58 -3.94 -9.71 -11.57
C ILE A 58 -3.66 -8.75 -12.73
N HIS A 59 -4.56 -7.80 -12.92
CA HIS A 59 -4.34 -6.61 -13.74
C HIS A 59 -4.47 -5.35 -12.90
N VAL A 60 -3.60 -4.38 -13.11
CA VAL A 60 -3.57 -3.12 -12.33
C VAL A 60 -3.90 -1.95 -13.24
N TYR A 61 -4.85 -1.14 -12.80
CA TYR A 61 -5.20 0.15 -13.41
C TYR A 61 -4.76 1.28 -12.47
N VAL A 62 -3.83 2.09 -12.95
CA VAL A 62 -3.30 3.25 -12.23
C VAL A 62 -3.93 4.51 -12.79
N LEU A 63 -4.83 5.15 -12.02
CA LEU A 63 -5.45 6.41 -12.39
C LEU A 63 -4.64 7.57 -11.81
N TYR A 64 -4.23 8.51 -12.66
CA TYR A 64 -3.43 9.64 -12.24
C TYR A 64 -3.86 10.94 -12.94
N PRO A 65 -3.76 12.10 -12.27
CA PRO A 65 -4.19 13.37 -12.82
C PRO A 65 -3.17 13.93 -13.82
N LYS A 66 -3.66 14.36 -14.97
CA LYS A 66 -2.86 14.90 -16.08
C LYS A 66 -1.98 16.07 -15.63
N GLY A 67 -0.68 15.92 -15.88
CA GLY A 67 0.31 16.97 -15.58
C GLY A 67 0.46 17.33 -14.10
N LYS A 68 -0.08 16.52 -13.17
CA LYS A 68 -0.01 16.76 -11.71
C LYS A 68 0.91 15.77 -10.99
N VAL A 69 1.50 14.84 -11.70
CA VAL A 69 2.48 13.88 -11.19
C VAL A 69 3.86 14.26 -11.71
N SER A 70 4.90 14.09 -10.90
CA SER A 70 6.26 14.35 -11.36
C SER A 70 6.64 13.37 -12.49
N ARG A 71 7.39 13.83 -13.49
CA ARG A 71 7.79 13.03 -14.66
C ARG A 71 8.48 11.71 -14.26
N ILE A 72 9.29 11.75 -13.19
CA ILE A 72 9.99 10.56 -12.69
C ILE A 72 8.98 9.54 -12.16
N GLN A 73 8.04 9.96 -11.34
CA GLN A 73 7.02 9.07 -10.78
C GLN A 73 6.06 8.56 -11.85
N GLU A 74 5.65 9.42 -12.77
CA GLU A 74 4.80 9.06 -13.91
C GLU A 74 5.46 7.96 -14.77
N SER A 75 6.73 8.13 -15.12
CA SER A 75 7.46 7.11 -15.89
C SER A 75 7.57 5.77 -15.18
N GLN A 76 7.56 5.72 -13.84
CA GLN A 76 7.65 4.50 -13.06
C GLN A 76 6.41 3.58 -13.18
N PHE A 77 5.29 4.07 -13.74
CA PHE A 77 4.11 3.23 -13.97
C PHE A 77 3.58 3.29 -15.40
N THR A 78 3.88 4.35 -16.17
CA THR A 78 3.41 4.46 -17.56
C THR A 78 4.22 3.62 -18.56
N THR A 79 5.46 3.30 -18.23
CA THR A 79 6.39 2.59 -19.13
C THR A 79 6.46 1.08 -18.93
N LEU A 80 5.72 0.53 -17.95
CA LEU A 80 5.86 -0.88 -17.55
C LEU A 80 5.16 -1.86 -18.51
N GLY A 81 3.99 -1.53 -19.01
CA GLY A 81 3.19 -2.44 -19.83
C GLY A 81 2.78 -3.73 -19.08
N GLN A 82 2.73 -4.86 -19.78
CA GLN A 82 2.32 -6.17 -19.27
C GLN A 82 0.92 -6.11 -18.63
N ASN A 83 0.82 -6.43 -17.34
CA ASN A 83 -0.42 -6.40 -16.56
C ASN A 83 -0.69 -5.03 -15.89
N ILE A 84 0.01 -3.98 -16.30
CA ILE A 84 -0.15 -2.61 -15.77
C ILE A 84 -0.69 -1.70 -16.87
N THR A 85 -1.81 -1.02 -16.58
CA THR A 85 -2.39 0.02 -17.43
C THR A 85 -2.45 1.33 -16.68
N ALA A 86 -1.82 2.36 -17.21
CA ALA A 86 -1.90 3.72 -16.68
C ALA A 86 -3.00 4.49 -17.42
N LEU A 87 -3.89 5.13 -16.66
CA LEU A 87 -5.01 5.93 -17.16
C LEU A 87 -4.82 7.37 -16.73
N GLU A 88 -4.51 8.24 -17.68
CA GLU A 88 -4.43 9.66 -17.46
C GLU A 88 -5.83 10.27 -17.40
N VAL A 89 -6.12 10.98 -16.31
CA VAL A 89 -7.40 11.63 -16.04
C VAL A 89 -7.24 13.13 -16.22
N ASP A 90 -8.08 13.74 -17.05
CA ASP A 90 -8.13 15.19 -17.20
C ASP A 90 -8.90 15.79 -16.00
N GLY A 91 -8.17 16.02 -14.90
CA GLY A 91 -8.72 16.45 -13.63
C GLY A 91 -7.65 16.55 -12.54
N VAL A 92 -8.08 16.38 -11.30
CA VAL A 92 -7.22 16.38 -10.11
C VAL A 92 -7.22 15.00 -9.43
N PHE A 93 -6.43 14.84 -8.38
CA PHE A 93 -6.32 13.57 -7.66
C PHE A 93 -7.68 13.08 -7.11
N ASP A 94 -8.51 14.01 -6.64
CA ASP A 94 -9.84 13.68 -6.10
C ASP A 94 -10.77 13.11 -7.17
N ASP A 95 -10.63 13.55 -8.44
CA ASP A 95 -11.38 12.98 -9.57
C ASP A 95 -10.95 11.52 -9.83
N CYS A 96 -9.66 11.23 -9.76
CA CYS A 96 -9.16 9.86 -9.85
C CYS A 96 -9.73 8.98 -8.73
N GLN A 97 -9.78 9.50 -7.50
CA GLN A 97 -10.38 8.78 -6.37
C GLN A 97 -11.88 8.56 -6.55
N ALA A 98 -12.60 9.58 -7.06
CA ALA A 98 -14.02 9.48 -7.34
C ALA A 98 -14.33 8.42 -8.39
N LEU A 99 -13.53 8.34 -9.46
CA LEU A 99 -13.65 7.30 -10.50
C LEU A 99 -13.45 5.90 -9.90
N VAL A 100 -12.42 5.71 -9.09
CA VAL A 100 -12.19 4.42 -8.41
C VAL A 100 -13.36 4.07 -7.49
N LYS A 101 -13.86 5.03 -6.71
CA LYS A 101 -15.01 4.83 -5.83
C LYS A 101 -16.27 4.47 -6.61
N ASN A 102 -16.54 5.18 -7.71
CA ASN A 102 -17.70 4.92 -8.56
C ASN A 102 -17.63 3.52 -9.17
N ALA A 103 -16.44 3.05 -9.61
CA ALA A 103 -16.25 1.69 -10.11
C ALA A 103 -16.63 0.63 -9.06
N PHE A 104 -16.31 0.85 -7.78
CA PHE A 104 -16.73 -0.07 -6.71
C PHE A 104 -18.23 -0.03 -6.41
N MET A 105 -18.91 1.07 -6.73
CA MET A 105 -20.36 1.23 -6.53
C MET A 105 -21.19 0.79 -7.74
N ASP A 106 -20.56 0.62 -8.90
CA ASP A 106 -21.20 0.20 -10.14
C ASP A 106 -21.51 -1.31 -10.08
N LYS A 107 -22.79 -1.64 -9.98
CA LYS A 107 -23.26 -3.03 -9.86
C LYS A 107 -22.93 -3.86 -11.10
N GLU A 108 -23.19 -3.31 -12.29
CA GLU A 108 -22.96 -4.01 -13.54
C GLU A 108 -21.48 -4.35 -13.74
N LEU A 109 -20.58 -3.39 -13.43
CA LEU A 109 -19.14 -3.60 -13.49
C LEU A 109 -18.68 -4.67 -12.49
N ASN A 110 -19.22 -4.66 -11.26
CA ASN A 110 -18.86 -5.64 -10.23
C ASN A 110 -19.42 -7.04 -10.48
N GLU A 111 -20.50 -7.17 -11.24
CA GLU A 111 -20.99 -8.49 -11.70
C GLU A 111 -20.06 -9.09 -12.77
N GLN A 112 -19.49 -8.26 -13.63
CA GLN A 112 -18.63 -8.70 -14.73
C GLN A 112 -17.16 -8.84 -14.32
N LYS A 113 -16.67 -8.07 -13.36
CA LYS A 113 -15.26 -7.95 -12.99
C LYS A 113 -15.04 -8.14 -11.49
N VAL A 114 -13.96 -8.82 -11.15
CA VAL A 114 -13.50 -8.87 -9.75
C VAL A 114 -12.63 -7.64 -9.50
N LEU A 115 -13.11 -6.72 -8.68
CA LEU A 115 -12.43 -5.47 -8.37
C LEU A 115 -11.83 -5.47 -6.96
N THR A 116 -10.65 -4.91 -6.81
CA THR A 116 -10.06 -4.58 -5.50
C THR A 116 -9.28 -3.27 -5.58
N SER A 117 -9.02 -2.64 -4.43
CA SER A 117 -8.23 -1.41 -4.38
C SER A 117 -6.88 -1.64 -3.73
N ALA A 118 -5.84 -1.02 -4.28
CA ALA A 118 -4.52 -0.96 -3.67
C ALA A 118 -4.22 0.40 -2.99
N ASN A 119 -5.22 1.20 -2.70
CA ASN A 119 -5.07 2.43 -1.93
C ASN A 119 -4.79 2.15 -0.44
N SER A 120 -4.41 3.18 0.31
CA SER A 120 -3.95 3.07 1.71
C SER A 120 -4.99 2.55 2.70
N ILE A 121 -6.26 2.53 2.33
CA ILE A 121 -7.34 1.96 3.16
C ILE A 121 -7.30 0.42 3.21
N ASN A 122 -6.60 -0.22 2.27
CA ASN A 122 -6.49 -1.67 2.24
C ASN A 122 -5.49 -2.15 3.31
N VAL A 123 -5.96 -2.99 4.24
CA VAL A 123 -5.15 -3.51 5.35
C VAL A 123 -3.89 -4.25 4.87
N ALA A 124 -3.96 -4.97 3.77
CA ALA A 124 -2.80 -5.66 3.18
C ALA A 124 -1.73 -4.69 2.67
N ARG A 125 -2.08 -3.41 2.49
CA ARG A 125 -1.15 -2.34 2.10
C ARG A 125 -0.50 -1.66 3.28
N PHE A 126 -1.24 -1.33 4.33
CA PHE A 126 -0.67 -0.57 5.44
C PHE A 126 -0.11 -1.46 6.56
N LEU A 127 -0.71 -2.61 6.84
CA LEU A 127 -0.23 -3.50 7.91
C LEU A 127 1.26 -3.88 7.78
N PRO A 128 1.77 -4.27 6.60
CA PRO A 128 3.20 -4.58 6.46
C PRO A 128 4.13 -3.38 6.70
N GLN A 129 3.62 -2.17 6.72
CA GLN A 129 4.41 -1.00 7.11
C GLN A 129 4.79 -1.02 8.60
N ALA A 130 4.11 -1.81 9.42
CA ALA A 130 4.53 -2.05 10.81
C ALA A 130 5.95 -2.64 10.89
N PHE A 131 6.40 -3.38 9.86
CA PHE A 131 7.74 -3.95 9.82
C PHE A 131 8.85 -2.90 9.92
N TYR A 132 8.63 -1.69 9.43
CA TYR A 132 9.60 -0.60 9.57
C TYR A 132 9.83 -0.25 11.04
N TYR A 133 8.77 -0.19 11.83
CA TYR A 133 8.83 0.14 13.25
C TYR A 133 9.54 -0.96 14.06
N PHE A 134 9.20 -2.21 13.80
CA PHE A 134 9.89 -3.35 14.43
C PHE A 134 11.37 -3.41 14.04
N ASN A 135 11.69 -3.16 12.77
CA ASN A 135 13.07 -3.12 12.33
C ASN A 135 13.85 -1.97 12.94
N ALA A 136 13.26 -0.76 12.98
CA ALA A 136 13.87 0.39 13.63
C ALA A 136 14.14 0.13 15.11
N TYR A 137 13.16 -0.40 15.84
CA TYR A 137 13.30 -0.80 17.22
C TYR A 137 14.45 -1.81 17.41
N ALA A 138 14.49 -2.86 16.60
CA ALA A 138 15.54 -3.87 16.69
C ALA A 138 16.94 -3.30 16.42
N GLN A 139 17.03 -2.33 15.52
CA GLN A 139 18.29 -1.63 15.22
C GLN A 139 18.73 -0.75 16.39
N LEU A 140 17.84 0.08 16.91
CA LEU A 140 18.11 0.97 18.05
C LEU A 140 18.49 0.17 19.29
N LYS A 141 17.82 -0.98 19.54
CA LYS A 141 18.17 -1.89 20.63
C LYS A 141 19.59 -2.44 20.47
N ARG A 142 19.97 -2.88 19.28
CA ARG A 142 21.36 -3.35 19.00
C ARG A 142 22.41 -2.26 19.20
N MET A 143 22.05 -1.00 18.93
CA MET A 143 22.95 0.15 19.10
C MET A 143 23.04 0.62 20.57
N GLY A 144 22.26 0.03 21.50
CA GLY A 144 22.20 0.49 22.88
C GLY A 144 21.54 1.88 23.05
N ALA A 145 20.81 2.34 22.02
CA ALA A 145 20.20 3.67 22.01
C ALA A 145 18.84 3.73 22.72
N LEU A 146 18.28 2.59 23.11
CA LEU A 146 16.98 2.49 23.76
C LEU A 146 17.12 2.28 25.26
N THR A 147 16.41 3.10 26.03
CA THR A 147 16.12 2.87 27.43
C THR A 147 14.68 2.41 27.54
N ILE A 148 14.46 1.22 28.07
CA ILE A 148 13.14 0.63 28.27
C ILE A 148 13.00 0.33 29.75
N ASP A 149 11.93 0.81 30.36
CA ASP A 149 11.53 0.36 31.67
C ASP A 149 10.76 -0.97 31.50
N ASP A 150 11.33 -2.06 31.99
CA ASP A 150 10.76 -3.42 31.84
C ASP A 150 9.37 -3.57 32.50
N GLY A 151 8.97 -2.61 33.34
CA GLY A 151 7.65 -2.59 33.95
C GLY A 151 6.59 -1.77 33.22
N ASP A 152 7.00 -0.85 32.33
CA ASP A 152 6.07 0.05 31.62
C ASP A 152 6.60 0.45 30.23
N PRO A 153 6.05 -0.13 29.15
CA PRO A 153 6.48 0.21 27.79
C PRO A 153 6.25 1.68 27.41
N ILE A 154 5.39 2.40 28.13
CA ILE A 154 5.17 3.85 27.94
C ILE A 154 6.39 4.65 28.43
N ARG A 155 7.21 4.09 29.33
CA ARG A 155 8.42 4.70 29.83
C ARG A 155 9.68 4.39 29.01
N SER A 156 9.51 4.09 27.73
CA SER A 156 10.65 4.04 26.81
C SER A 156 11.03 5.45 26.34
N ASN A 157 12.27 5.62 25.89
CA ASN A 157 12.70 6.86 25.22
C ASN A 157 12.39 6.87 23.71
N LEU A 158 11.62 5.88 23.20
CA LEU A 158 11.31 5.78 21.78
C LEU A 158 10.13 6.70 21.42
N VAL A 159 10.43 7.78 20.74
CA VAL A 159 9.45 8.69 20.13
C VAL A 159 9.53 8.53 18.61
N VAL A 160 8.40 8.38 17.95
CA VAL A 160 8.33 8.22 16.51
C VAL A 160 7.59 9.39 15.88
N CYS A 161 8.28 10.14 15.02
CA CYS A 161 7.69 11.23 14.24
C CYS A 161 7.35 10.72 12.82
N VAL A 162 6.09 10.87 12.42
CA VAL A 162 5.59 10.39 11.13
C VAL A 162 4.93 11.54 10.38
N PRO A 163 5.58 12.10 9.33
CA PRO A 163 4.93 13.05 8.44
C PRO A 163 3.71 12.39 7.80
N SER A 164 2.52 12.90 8.08
CA SER A 164 1.27 12.20 7.77
C SER A 164 0.33 13.05 6.90
N GLY A 165 0.36 12.84 5.57
CA GLY A 165 -0.73 13.25 4.69
C GLY A 165 -1.84 12.18 4.68
N ASN A 166 -1.47 10.92 4.38
CA ASN A 166 -2.31 9.73 4.58
C ASN A 166 -1.87 8.99 5.83
N PHE A 167 -2.81 8.58 6.66
CA PHE A 167 -2.54 7.97 7.96
C PHE A 167 -2.13 6.48 7.92
N GLY A 168 -1.94 5.86 6.76
CA GLY A 168 -1.61 4.44 6.64
C GLY A 168 -0.33 4.05 7.38
N ASN A 169 0.73 4.86 7.27
CA ASN A 169 1.99 4.55 7.93
C ASN A 169 1.91 4.69 9.46
N ILE A 170 1.38 5.80 9.98
CA ILE A 170 1.23 5.98 11.43
C ILE A 170 0.28 4.93 12.02
N THR A 171 -0.79 4.57 11.30
CA THR A 171 -1.69 3.48 11.71
C THR A 171 -0.94 2.16 11.86
N ALA A 172 -0.04 1.85 10.94
CA ALA A 172 0.82 0.66 11.07
C ALA A 172 1.74 0.72 12.29
N GLY A 173 2.26 1.91 12.63
CA GLY A 173 3.01 2.14 13.87
C GLY A 173 2.18 1.91 15.12
N LEU A 174 0.94 2.41 15.14
CA LEU A 174 -0.02 2.17 16.23
C LEU A 174 -0.36 0.69 16.40
N PHE A 175 -0.49 -0.08 15.29
CA PHE A 175 -0.60 -1.53 15.36
C PHE A 175 0.64 -2.15 16.01
N GLY A 176 1.84 -1.71 15.63
CA GLY A 176 3.09 -2.16 16.24
C GLY A 176 3.10 -1.92 17.76
N ALA A 177 2.70 -0.73 18.21
CA ALA A 177 2.58 -0.41 19.62
C ALA A 177 1.55 -1.32 20.34
N ARG A 178 0.39 -1.58 19.72
CA ARG A 178 -0.62 -2.53 20.25
C ARG A 178 -0.13 -3.97 20.29
N MET A 179 0.83 -4.33 19.47
CA MET A 179 1.49 -5.64 19.47
C MET A 179 2.64 -5.72 20.50
N GLY A 180 2.88 -4.67 21.26
CA GLY A 180 3.88 -4.64 22.33
C GLY A 180 5.18 -3.90 21.99
N LEU A 181 5.24 -3.20 20.86
CA LEU A 181 6.39 -2.34 20.56
C LEU A 181 6.41 -1.15 21.54
N PRO A 182 7.49 -0.92 22.31
CA PRO A 182 7.52 0.08 23.38
C PRO A 182 7.76 1.48 22.80
N VAL A 183 6.74 2.07 22.20
CA VAL A 183 6.76 3.44 21.70
C VAL A 183 6.06 4.33 22.71
N SER A 184 6.79 5.29 23.27
CA SER A 184 6.23 6.23 24.27
C SER A 184 5.27 7.24 23.62
N HIS A 185 5.64 7.80 22.46
CA HIS A 185 4.84 8.81 21.79
C HIS A 185 4.95 8.70 20.27
N PHE A 186 3.83 8.99 19.59
CA PHE A 186 3.79 9.28 18.16
C PHE A 186 3.54 10.77 17.94
N ILE A 187 4.28 11.37 17.01
CA ILE A 187 4.09 12.74 16.51
C ILE A 187 3.67 12.62 15.05
N ALA A 188 2.48 13.13 14.71
CA ALA A 188 1.92 13.15 13.35
C ALA A 188 1.99 14.55 12.76
#